data_3656bc1528aae25dfbacda73e9a4b82d
#
_entry.id   3656bc1528aae25dfbacda73e9a4b82d
#
_cell.length_a   1.000
_cell.length_b   1.000
_cell.length_c   1.000
_cell.angle_alpha   90.00
_cell.angle_beta   90.00
_cell.angle_gamma   90.00
#
_symmetry.space_group_name_H-M   'P 1'
#
loop_
_entity.id
_entity.type
_entity.pdbx_description
1 polymer ?
#
loop_
_entity_poly.entity_id
_entity_poly.type
_entity_poly.pdbx_seq_one_letter_code
_entity_poly.pdbx_strand_id
1 'polypeptide(L)'
;MSSKYPTVTCYCPVYKGGLFIEGYMEDMLSQTIFDEVDFFILDCNSPDGEEEVVKKYTKYSNIHYVRLDEDPGLYPAWNICIQSTTGEFITNWNIDDRKSPWSLEVMRDHLVLNEGVDLVYGNTIISPTPNENWSNLMSNQHYICNETNEWKDLLLNNNPHCMPMWRRTIHDRLGYFDETYLTASDADMWIKAAKEGSEMQKIHETVGIYYYNPQGRSSDPSTLKTMVKEVNTMRRKYYPAYGTCSKYSPRPIPQK
;
A
#
# COMPACT_ATOMS: atom_id res chain seq x y z
N MET A 1 -4.75 29.45 4.14
CA MET A 1 -3.67 29.30 5.14
C MET A 1 -2.91 28.06 4.74
N SER A 2 -1.58 28.13 4.55
CA SER A 2 -0.82 26.90 4.29
C SER A 2 -0.94 25.97 5.50
N SER A 3 -1.18 24.68 5.29
CA SER A 3 -1.19 23.67 6.35
C SER A 3 0.11 23.75 7.14
N LYS A 4 0.04 23.58 8.47
CA LYS A 4 1.21 23.50 9.35
C LYS A 4 2.03 22.24 9.11
N TYR A 5 1.43 21.24 8.48
CA TYR A 5 2.01 19.93 8.23
C TYR A 5 2.17 19.68 6.73
N PRO A 6 3.14 18.84 6.33
CA PRO A 6 3.27 18.38 4.96
C PRO A 6 2.01 17.69 4.45
N THR A 7 1.68 17.89 3.18
CA THR A 7 0.51 17.26 2.56
C THR A 7 0.75 15.76 2.39
N VAL A 8 -0.24 14.96 2.76
CA VAL A 8 -0.25 13.52 2.50
C VAL A 8 -1.08 13.25 1.24
N THR A 9 -0.53 12.50 0.29
CA THR A 9 -1.31 11.88 -0.79
C THR A 9 -1.60 10.43 -0.43
N CYS A 10 -2.88 10.09 -0.31
CA CYS A 10 -3.35 8.72 -0.19
C CYS A 10 -3.99 8.28 -1.52
N TYR A 11 -3.42 7.31 -2.22
CA TYR A 11 -3.94 6.88 -3.50
C TYR A 11 -4.50 5.46 -3.48
N CYS A 12 -5.52 5.25 -4.31
CA CYS A 12 -6.18 3.97 -4.53
C CYS A 12 -6.46 3.74 -6.01
N PRO A 13 -5.72 2.87 -6.71
CA PRO A 13 -6.16 2.37 -7.99
C PRO A 13 -7.27 1.35 -7.80
N VAL A 14 -8.35 1.47 -8.57
CA VAL A 14 -9.55 0.66 -8.43
C VAL A 14 -9.81 -0.13 -9.71
N TYR A 15 -9.94 -1.45 -9.57
CA TYR A 15 -10.40 -2.36 -10.61
C TYR A 15 -11.16 -3.53 -9.98
N LYS A 16 -12.44 -3.71 -10.33
CA LYS A 16 -13.35 -4.71 -9.75
C LYS A 16 -13.46 -4.59 -8.22
N GLY A 17 -13.61 -3.35 -7.75
CA GLY A 17 -13.72 -3.01 -6.34
C GLY A 17 -15.15 -2.80 -5.83
N GLY A 18 -16.17 -3.11 -6.63
CA GLY A 18 -17.57 -2.83 -6.30
C GLY A 18 -18.04 -3.36 -4.95
N LEU A 19 -17.50 -4.51 -4.51
CA LEU A 19 -17.78 -5.05 -3.18
C LEU A 19 -17.21 -4.20 -2.04
N PHE A 20 -16.15 -3.43 -2.28
CA PHE A 20 -15.36 -2.78 -1.24
C PHE A 20 -15.52 -1.27 -1.18
N ILE A 21 -15.92 -0.65 -2.31
CA ILE A 21 -15.84 0.80 -2.50
C ILE A 21 -16.64 1.60 -1.46
N GLU A 22 -17.84 1.16 -1.06
CA GLU A 22 -18.65 1.90 -0.08
C GLU A 22 -17.94 1.96 1.28
N GLY A 23 -17.52 0.79 1.81
CA GLY A 23 -16.79 0.73 3.07
C GLY A 23 -15.43 1.44 3.03
N TYR A 24 -14.75 1.42 1.86
CA TYR A 24 -13.51 2.17 1.65
C TYR A 24 -13.74 3.68 1.79
N MET A 25 -14.81 4.22 1.17
CA MET A 25 -15.15 5.64 1.25
C MET A 25 -15.54 6.05 2.68
N GLU A 26 -16.25 5.20 3.41
CA GLU A 26 -16.60 5.45 4.81
C GLU A 26 -15.36 5.48 5.71
N ASP A 27 -14.44 4.53 5.55
CA ASP A 27 -13.19 4.49 6.31
C ASP A 27 -12.27 5.68 5.98
N MET A 28 -12.28 6.14 4.72
CA MET A 28 -11.58 7.36 4.31
C MET A 28 -12.08 8.57 5.08
N LEU A 29 -13.40 8.76 5.17
CA LEU A 29 -14.00 9.86 5.93
C LEU A 29 -13.74 9.76 7.43
N SER A 30 -13.47 8.57 7.95
CA SER A 30 -13.21 8.32 9.37
C SER A 30 -11.78 8.68 9.80
N GLN A 31 -10.87 8.99 8.84
CA GLN A 31 -9.48 9.32 9.18
C GLN A 31 -9.40 10.60 10.03
N THR A 32 -8.64 10.55 11.13
CA THR A 32 -8.48 11.68 12.07
C THR A 32 -7.96 12.96 11.42
N ILE A 33 -7.19 12.82 10.33
CA ILE A 33 -6.64 13.94 9.56
C ILE A 33 -7.24 14.03 8.15
N PHE A 34 -8.51 13.63 7.99
CA PHE A 34 -9.19 13.61 6.68
C PHE A 34 -9.00 14.90 5.88
N ASP A 35 -9.16 16.06 6.51
CA ASP A 35 -9.06 17.38 5.85
C ASP A 35 -7.61 17.78 5.49
N GLU A 36 -6.60 17.02 5.94
CA GLU A 36 -5.18 17.26 5.69
C GLU A 36 -4.59 16.29 4.64
N VAL A 37 -5.41 15.42 4.06
CA VAL A 37 -5.00 14.37 3.11
C VAL A 37 -5.67 14.58 1.76
N ASP A 38 -4.89 14.56 0.69
CA ASP A 38 -5.39 14.47 -0.67
C ASP A 38 -5.62 13.01 -1.05
N PHE A 39 -6.87 12.61 -1.23
CA PHE A 39 -7.26 11.26 -1.64
C PHE A 39 -7.40 11.21 -3.16
N PHE A 40 -6.62 10.35 -3.80
CA PHE A 40 -6.62 10.17 -5.24
C PHE A 40 -7.10 8.78 -5.62
N ILE A 41 -8.29 8.68 -6.19
CA ILE A 41 -8.92 7.44 -6.63
C ILE A 41 -8.78 7.34 -8.14
N LEU A 42 -8.01 6.36 -8.62
CA LEU A 42 -7.80 6.07 -10.03
C LEU A 42 -8.63 4.85 -10.43
N ASP A 43 -9.72 5.07 -11.13
CA ASP A 43 -10.55 4.00 -11.69
C ASP A 43 -9.90 3.49 -12.99
N CYS A 44 -9.39 2.26 -12.95
CA CYS A 44 -8.71 1.60 -14.04
C CYS A 44 -9.72 0.94 -15.01
N ASN A 45 -10.75 1.69 -15.43
CA ASN A 45 -11.85 1.20 -16.27
C ASN A 45 -12.60 0.02 -15.64
N SER A 46 -12.91 0.14 -14.35
CA SER A 46 -13.62 -0.91 -13.64
C SER A 46 -15.04 -1.14 -14.17
N PRO A 47 -15.47 -2.40 -14.32
CA PRO A 47 -16.82 -2.72 -14.77
C PRO A 47 -17.88 -2.71 -13.64
N ASP A 48 -17.49 -2.57 -12.37
CA ASP A 48 -18.37 -2.85 -11.24
C ASP A 48 -19.17 -1.63 -10.76
N GLY A 49 -19.00 -0.46 -11.40
CA GLY A 49 -19.81 0.74 -11.14
C GLY A 49 -19.36 1.57 -9.94
N GLU A 50 -18.10 1.47 -9.54
CA GLU A 50 -17.51 2.24 -8.42
C GLU A 50 -17.65 3.75 -8.62
N GLU A 51 -17.67 4.20 -9.89
CA GLU A 51 -17.87 5.60 -10.26
C GLU A 51 -19.10 6.22 -9.58
N GLU A 52 -20.24 5.51 -9.60
CA GLU A 52 -21.49 5.98 -9.02
C GLU A 52 -21.43 6.14 -7.50
N VAL A 53 -20.60 5.34 -6.85
CA VAL A 53 -20.35 5.45 -5.40
C VAL A 53 -19.45 6.65 -5.13
N VAL A 54 -18.29 6.73 -5.82
CA VAL A 54 -17.28 7.78 -5.57
C VAL A 54 -17.83 9.17 -5.85
N LYS A 55 -18.65 9.34 -6.88
CA LYS A 55 -19.30 10.63 -7.22
C LYS A 55 -20.08 11.23 -6.05
N LYS A 56 -20.63 10.45 -5.14
CA LYS A 56 -21.32 10.95 -3.93
C LYS A 56 -20.38 11.70 -2.99
N TYR A 57 -19.08 11.43 -3.10
CA TYR A 57 -18.03 11.95 -2.22
C TYR A 57 -17.19 13.06 -2.87
N THR A 58 -17.29 13.30 -4.17
CA THR A 58 -16.55 14.38 -4.85
C THR A 58 -16.98 15.80 -4.43
N LYS A 59 -17.98 15.92 -3.56
CA LYS A 59 -18.29 17.17 -2.84
C LYS A 59 -17.19 17.62 -1.87
N TYR A 60 -16.32 16.71 -1.43
CA TYR A 60 -15.14 17.00 -0.64
C TYR A 60 -13.99 17.38 -1.56
N SER A 61 -13.42 18.58 -1.37
CA SER A 61 -12.41 19.15 -2.28
C SER A 61 -11.08 18.39 -2.29
N ASN A 62 -10.84 17.57 -1.29
CA ASN A 62 -9.66 16.72 -1.13
C ASN A 62 -9.86 15.29 -1.63
N ILE A 63 -10.99 14.97 -2.27
CA ILE A 63 -11.24 13.69 -2.93
C ILE A 63 -11.22 13.90 -4.44
N HIS A 64 -10.23 13.31 -5.10
CA HIS A 64 -10.01 13.39 -6.53
C HIS A 64 -10.32 12.05 -7.18
N TYR A 65 -11.16 12.04 -8.21
CA TYR A 65 -11.50 10.84 -8.96
C TYR A 65 -11.16 11.02 -10.43
N VAL A 66 -10.42 10.06 -10.95
CA VAL A 66 -10.04 9.99 -12.37
C VAL A 66 -10.34 8.59 -12.88
N ARG A 67 -11.01 8.48 -14.03
CA ARG A 67 -11.26 7.22 -14.72
C ARG A 67 -10.42 7.12 -15.97
N LEU A 68 -9.76 5.99 -16.16
CA LEU A 68 -9.02 5.64 -17.36
C LEU A 68 -9.93 4.94 -18.39
N ASP A 69 -9.50 4.92 -19.65
CA ASP A 69 -10.20 4.22 -20.73
C ASP A 69 -9.87 2.71 -20.74
N GLU A 70 -8.78 2.30 -20.10
CA GLU A 70 -8.33 0.90 -20.02
C GLU A 70 -7.61 0.63 -18.68
N ASP A 71 -7.51 -0.64 -18.28
CA ASP A 71 -6.72 -1.05 -17.10
C ASP A 71 -5.24 -1.16 -17.46
N PRO A 72 -4.36 -0.28 -16.95
CA PRO A 72 -2.94 -0.32 -17.24
C PRO A 72 -2.20 -1.42 -16.44
N GLY A 73 -2.86 -2.06 -15.49
CA GLY A 73 -2.26 -2.97 -14.52
C GLY A 73 -1.82 -2.27 -13.22
N LEU A 74 -1.42 -3.06 -12.23
CA LEU A 74 -1.21 -2.57 -10.85
C LEU A 74 -0.15 -1.48 -10.74
N TYR A 75 1.09 -1.77 -11.14
CA TYR A 75 2.19 -0.82 -10.93
C TYR A 75 2.18 0.37 -11.90
N PRO A 76 1.78 0.22 -13.18
CA PRO A 76 1.49 1.39 -14.00
C PRO A 76 0.42 2.30 -13.37
N ALA A 77 -0.66 1.74 -12.80
CA ALA A 77 -1.67 2.53 -12.10
C ALA A 77 -1.09 3.26 -10.87
N TRP A 78 -0.24 2.60 -10.06
CA TRP A 78 0.45 3.26 -8.95
C TRP A 78 1.33 4.41 -9.43
N ASN A 79 2.09 4.21 -10.51
CA ASN A 79 2.94 5.25 -11.09
C ASN A 79 2.12 6.45 -11.58
N ILE A 80 0.97 6.20 -12.24
CA ILE A 80 0.05 7.26 -12.65
C ILE A 80 -0.44 8.05 -11.42
N CYS A 81 -0.85 7.38 -10.33
CA CYS A 81 -1.29 8.04 -9.11
C CYS A 81 -0.20 8.94 -8.53
N ILE A 82 1.03 8.44 -8.43
CA ILE A 82 2.15 9.18 -7.87
C ILE A 82 2.52 10.39 -8.73
N GLN A 83 2.52 10.23 -10.05
CA GLN A 83 2.83 11.31 -11.01
C GLN A 83 1.72 12.37 -11.08
N SER A 84 0.48 11.99 -10.82
CA SER A 84 -0.68 12.89 -10.87
C SER A 84 -0.91 13.69 -9.59
N THR A 85 -0.10 13.45 -8.55
CA THR A 85 -0.27 14.05 -7.22
C THR A 85 1.00 14.74 -6.76
N THR A 86 0.91 15.58 -5.72
CA THR A 86 2.02 16.44 -5.28
C THR A 86 2.33 16.36 -3.78
N GLY A 87 1.62 15.53 -3.02
CA GLY A 87 1.86 15.41 -1.58
C GLY A 87 3.30 15.05 -1.25
N GLU A 88 3.84 15.63 -0.19
CA GLU A 88 5.20 15.37 0.28
C GLU A 88 5.33 13.94 0.80
N PHE A 89 4.29 13.45 1.47
CA PHE A 89 4.17 12.06 1.88
C PHE A 89 3.18 11.32 1.00
N ILE A 90 3.46 10.07 0.73
CA ILE A 90 2.65 9.21 -0.14
C ILE A 90 2.32 7.93 0.61
N THR A 91 1.09 7.46 0.48
CA THR A 91 0.68 6.12 0.93
C THR A 91 -0.29 5.51 -0.07
N ASN A 92 -0.15 4.22 -0.33
CA ASN A 92 -1.18 3.47 -1.02
C ASN A 92 -2.25 2.99 -0.03
N TRP A 93 -3.47 2.83 -0.53
CA TRP A 93 -4.54 2.18 0.20
C TRP A 93 -5.32 1.31 -0.78
N ASN A 94 -5.09 0.01 -0.72
CA ASN A 94 -5.80 -0.92 -1.59
C ASN A 94 -7.29 -0.94 -1.26
N ILE A 95 -8.12 -1.08 -2.28
CA ILE A 95 -9.58 -0.97 -2.15
C ILE A 95 -10.20 -2.01 -1.19
N ASP A 96 -9.58 -3.18 -1.09
CA ASP A 96 -10.04 -4.30 -0.27
C ASP A 96 -9.48 -4.29 1.17
N ASP A 97 -8.53 -3.43 1.47
CA ASP A 97 -7.96 -3.25 2.81
C ASP A 97 -8.67 -2.13 3.59
N ARG A 98 -8.49 -2.09 4.91
CA ARG A 98 -9.03 -1.04 5.78
C ARG A 98 -7.91 -0.41 6.60
N LYS A 99 -7.77 0.91 6.54
CA LYS A 99 -6.84 1.64 7.41
C LYS A 99 -7.50 1.92 8.77
N SER A 100 -6.70 1.93 9.85
CA SER A 100 -7.22 2.44 11.12
C SER A 100 -7.54 3.93 11.04
N PRO A 101 -8.53 4.44 11.79
CA PRO A 101 -8.88 5.86 11.75
C PRO A 101 -7.71 6.82 12.03
N TRP A 102 -6.70 6.36 12.76
CA TRP A 102 -5.51 7.13 13.14
C TRP A 102 -4.28 6.82 12.29
N SER A 103 -4.34 5.88 11.32
CA SER A 103 -3.15 5.39 10.64
C SER A 103 -2.41 6.46 9.85
N LEU A 104 -3.15 7.31 9.13
CA LEU A 104 -2.53 8.37 8.33
C LEU A 104 -1.86 9.41 9.23
N GLU A 105 -2.47 9.74 10.37
CA GLU A 105 -1.93 10.68 11.34
C GLU A 105 -0.64 10.15 11.98
N VAL A 106 -0.66 8.94 12.56
CA VAL A 106 0.51 8.41 13.27
C VAL A 106 1.69 8.19 12.33
N MET A 107 1.46 7.77 11.08
CA MET A 107 2.54 7.61 10.10
C MET A 107 3.09 8.96 9.63
N ARG A 108 2.21 9.94 9.33
CA ARG A 108 2.63 11.30 8.98
C ARG A 108 3.45 11.92 10.11
N ASP A 109 2.94 11.86 11.34
CA ASP A 109 3.60 12.48 12.49
C ASP A 109 4.95 11.82 12.79
N HIS A 110 5.06 10.50 12.60
CA HIS A 110 6.33 9.80 12.71
C HIS A 110 7.36 10.34 11.69
N LEU A 111 6.97 10.51 10.43
CA LEU A 111 7.85 11.09 9.41
C LEU A 111 8.19 12.55 9.68
N VAL A 112 7.25 13.35 10.19
CA VAL A 112 7.51 14.76 10.56
C VAL A 112 8.50 14.86 11.70
N LEU A 113 8.36 14.04 12.74
CA LEU A 113 9.23 14.07 13.91
C LEU A 113 10.61 13.43 13.65
N ASN A 114 10.75 12.63 12.61
CA ASN A 114 11.97 11.92 12.27
C ASN A 114 12.38 12.25 10.81
N GLU A 115 12.96 13.44 10.61
CA GLU A 115 13.31 13.97 9.28
C GLU A 115 14.23 13.04 8.47
N GLY A 116 15.06 12.23 9.14
CA GLY A 116 15.96 11.26 8.51
C GLY A 116 15.26 9.97 8.04
N VAL A 117 13.99 9.74 8.42
CA VAL A 117 13.23 8.55 8.02
C VAL A 117 12.52 8.82 6.69
N ASP A 118 12.75 7.96 5.72
CA ASP A 118 12.16 8.05 4.37
C ASP A 118 10.86 7.26 4.23
N LEU A 119 10.71 6.16 5.00
CA LEU A 119 9.54 5.28 4.94
C LEU A 119 9.18 4.76 6.32
N VAL A 120 7.89 4.81 6.65
CA VAL A 120 7.32 4.26 7.87
C VAL A 120 6.26 3.20 7.54
N TYR A 121 6.19 2.17 8.36
CA TYR A 121 5.19 1.11 8.26
C TYR A 121 4.83 0.57 9.64
N GLY A 122 3.66 -0.08 9.74
CA GLY A 122 3.16 -0.61 11.01
C GLY A 122 2.61 -2.03 10.89
N ASN A 123 2.14 -2.57 12.01
CA ASN A 123 1.49 -3.87 12.06
C ASN A 123 0.09 -3.83 11.42
N THR A 124 -0.43 -5.00 11.07
CA THR A 124 -1.81 -5.13 10.55
C THR A 124 -2.53 -6.29 11.23
N ILE A 125 -3.86 -6.29 11.13
CA ILE A 125 -4.67 -7.47 11.44
C ILE A 125 -5.01 -8.14 10.11
N ILE A 126 -4.93 -9.46 10.04
CA ILE A 126 -5.36 -10.23 8.88
C ILE A 126 -6.81 -10.64 9.10
N SER A 127 -7.68 -10.26 8.17
CA SER A 127 -9.09 -10.67 8.18
C SER A 127 -9.42 -11.58 6.99
N PRO A 128 -10.11 -12.69 7.19
CA PRO A 128 -10.69 -13.49 6.12
C PRO A 128 -12.06 -12.97 5.67
N THR A 129 -12.59 -11.94 6.34
CA THR A 129 -13.93 -11.41 6.10
C THR A 129 -13.84 -10.12 5.27
N PRO A 130 -14.47 -10.05 4.08
CA PRO A 130 -14.50 -8.82 3.31
C PRO A 130 -15.23 -7.71 4.07
N ASN A 131 -14.76 -6.48 3.93
CA ASN A 131 -15.34 -5.28 4.56
C ASN A 131 -15.35 -5.28 6.10
N GLU A 132 -14.60 -6.18 6.75
CA GLU A 132 -14.37 -6.06 8.19
C GLU A 132 -13.59 -4.76 8.46
N ASN A 133 -14.10 -3.95 9.36
CA ASN A 133 -13.54 -2.65 9.70
C ASN A 133 -13.40 -2.47 11.22
N TRP A 134 -12.89 -1.34 11.66
CA TRP A 134 -12.62 -1.09 13.09
C TRP A 134 -13.86 -1.06 13.97
N SER A 135 -15.05 -0.84 13.42
CA SER A 135 -16.31 -0.82 14.19
C SER A 135 -16.90 -2.22 14.37
N ASN A 136 -16.55 -3.17 13.51
CA ASN A 136 -17.10 -4.53 13.53
C ASN A 136 -16.02 -5.63 13.55
N LEU A 137 -14.80 -5.26 13.95
CA LEU A 137 -13.63 -6.15 13.94
C LEU A 137 -13.84 -7.37 14.84
N MET A 138 -13.81 -8.54 14.22
CA MET A 138 -13.87 -9.86 14.90
C MET A 138 -12.56 -10.62 14.78
N SER A 139 -11.77 -10.31 13.76
CA SER A 139 -10.47 -10.94 13.52
C SER A 139 -9.47 -10.51 14.57
N ASN A 140 -8.67 -11.46 15.06
CA ASN A 140 -7.63 -11.23 16.06
C ASN A 140 -6.25 -11.73 15.60
N GLN A 141 -6.10 -12.06 14.33
CA GLN A 141 -4.83 -12.51 13.77
C GLN A 141 -3.95 -11.32 13.44
N HIS A 142 -3.05 -10.99 14.36
CA HIS A 142 -2.07 -9.93 14.16
C HIS A 142 -0.94 -10.37 13.22
N TYR A 143 -0.64 -9.55 12.24
CA TYR A 143 0.59 -9.64 11.46
C TYR A 143 1.56 -8.58 11.98
N ILE A 144 2.58 -9.06 12.67
CA ILE A 144 3.64 -8.22 13.22
C ILE A 144 4.74 -8.11 12.18
N CYS A 145 4.91 -6.94 11.59
CA CYS A 145 5.97 -6.67 10.64
C CYS A 145 7.33 -6.80 11.33
N ASN A 146 8.34 -7.26 10.59
CA ASN A 146 9.73 -7.27 11.08
C ASN A 146 10.31 -5.85 10.99
N GLU A 147 11.34 -5.59 11.80
CA GLU A 147 12.19 -4.42 11.64
C GLU A 147 13.01 -4.52 10.36
N THR A 148 13.35 -3.38 9.76
CA THR A 148 14.29 -3.27 8.65
C THR A 148 15.54 -2.58 9.15
N ASN A 149 16.55 -3.36 9.54
CA ASN A 149 17.82 -2.84 10.07
C ASN A 149 18.86 -2.63 8.95
N GLU A 150 18.75 -3.45 7.89
CA GLU A 150 19.55 -3.31 6.69
C GLU A 150 18.74 -3.73 5.44
N TRP A 151 19.15 -3.28 4.27
CA TRP A 151 18.46 -3.59 3.02
C TRP A 151 18.31 -5.10 2.73
N LYS A 152 19.18 -5.94 3.29
CA LYS A 152 19.11 -7.40 3.11
C LYS A 152 17.93 -8.04 3.84
N ASP A 153 17.40 -7.41 4.88
CA ASP A 153 16.21 -7.88 5.58
C ASP A 153 15.01 -7.93 4.62
N LEU A 154 14.96 -7.00 3.68
CA LEU A 154 13.92 -6.93 2.65
C LEU A 154 14.04 -8.03 1.59
N LEU A 155 15.21 -8.68 1.47
CA LEU A 155 15.35 -9.88 0.64
C LEU A 155 14.61 -11.08 1.24
N LEU A 156 14.42 -11.09 2.53
CA LEU A 156 13.70 -12.17 3.24
C LEU A 156 12.20 -11.93 3.26
N ASN A 157 11.80 -10.71 3.58
CA ASN A 157 10.41 -10.32 3.73
C ASN A 157 10.18 -8.91 3.18
N ASN A 158 9.00 -8.67 2.61
CA ASN A 158 8.54 -7.32 2.30
C ASN A 158 8.04 -6.68 3.61
N ASN A 159 8.97 -6.15 4.44
CA ASN A 159 8.67 -5.63 5.76
C ASN A 159 7.67 -4.46 5.75
N PRO A 160 7.73 -3.48 4.79
CA PRO A 160 6.74 -2.42 4.70
C PRO A 160 5.32 -2.91 4.43
N HIS A 161 5.18 -4.14 3.92
CA HIS A 161 3.88 -4.77 3.70
C HIS A 161 2.97 -3.97 2.77
N CYS A 162 1.65 -3.93 3.08
CA CYS A 162 0.65 -3.37 2.19
C CYS A 162 0.27 -1.91 2.47
N MET A 163 0.73 -1.32 3.57
CA MET A 163 0.24 -0.02 4.04
C MET A 163 1.35 0.94 4.51
N PRO A 164 2.49 1.04 3.82
CA PRO A 164 3.52 2.01 4.20
C PRO A 164 3.10 3.44 3.87
N MET A 165 3.78 4.39 4.53
CA MET A 165 3.82 5.79 4.11
C MET A 165 5.28 6.19 3.90
N TRP A 166 5.56 6.95 2.83
CA TRP A 166 6.93 7.31 2.49
C TRP A 166 7.03 8.73 1.95
N ARG A 167 8.26 9.29 1.98
CA ARG A 167 8.55 10.58 1.37
C ARG A 167 8.58 10.48 -0.13
N ARG A 168 7.98 11.43 -0.82
CA ARG A 168 8.00 11.54 -2.29
C ARG A 168 9.43 11.58 -2.84
N THR A 169 10.37 12.12 -2.10
CA THR A 169 11.78 12.20 -2.47
C THR A 169 12.43 10.84 -2.80
N ILE A 170 11.85 9.72 -2.37
CA ILE A 170 12.26 8.38 -2.84
C ILE A 170 12.09 8.30 -4.36
N HIS A 171 10.94 8.75 -4.90
CA HIS A 171 10.67 8.71 -6.33
C HIS A 171 11.48 9.75 -7.11
N ASP A 172 11.74 10.91 -6.52
CA ASP A 172 12.59 11.94 -7.14
C ASP A 172 14.02 11.43 -7.35
N ARG A 173 14.55 10.63 -6.41
CA ARG A 173 15.90 10.05 -6.47
C ARG A 173 15.98 8.78 -7.30
N LEU A 174 14.99 7.92 -7.19
CA LEU A 174 15.10 6.53 -7.65
C LEU A 174 14.15 6.19 -8.82
N GLY A 175 13.27 7.11 -9.19
CA GLY A 175 12.22 6.86 -10.18
C GLY A 175 11.03 6.09 -9.58
N TYR A 176 10.23 5.52 -10.43
CA TYR A 176 8.95 4.92 -10.08
C TYR A 176 9.05 3.40 -9.96
N PHE A 177 7.93 2.75 -9.62
CA PHE A 177 7.82 1.29 -9.56
C PHE A 177 8.11 0.66 -10.92
N ASP A 178 8.83 -0.45 -10.96
CA ASP A 178 9.16 -1.18 -12.18
C ASP A 178 7.91 -1.90 -12.71
N GLU A 179 7.40 -1.44 -13.85
CA GLU A 179 6.17 -1.92 -14.47
C GLU A 179 6.29 -3.31 -15.10
N THR A 180 7.52 -3.85 -15.20
CA THR A 180 7.75 -5.20 -15.73
C THR A 180 7.36 -6.30 -14.73
N TYR A 181 7.26 -5.97 -13.44
CA TYR A 181 6.75 -6.88 -12.41
C TYR A 181 5.22 -6.83 -12.33
N LEU A 182 4.61 -7.98 -12.07
CA LEU A 182 3.18 -8.10 -11.80
C LEU A 182 2.85 -8.08 -10.30
N THR A 183 3.80 -8.50 -9.44
CA THR A 183 3.54 -8.74 -8.01
C THR A 183 4.65 -8.30 -7.08
N ALA A 184 5.85 -7.97 -7.54
CA ALA A 184 7.03 -7.76 -6.71
C ALA A 184 7.67 -6.38 -6.82
N SER A 185 7.07 -5.43 -7.54
CA SER A 185 7.68 -4.13 -7.78
C SER A 185 7.78 -3.25 -6.53
N ASP A 186 6.82 -3.38 -5.61
CA ASP A 186 6.89 -2.72 -4.30
C ASP A 186 8.10 -3.20 -3.49
N ALA A 187 8.30 -4.50 -3.40
CA ALA A 187 9.47 -5.08 -2.74
C ALA A 187 10.79 -4.68 -3.43
N ASP A 188 10.82 -4.65 -4.78
CA ASP A 188 11.96 -4.17 -5.56
C ASP A 188 12.30 -2.71 -5.23
N MET A 189 11.27 -1.85 -5.16
CA MET A 189 11.44 -0.44 -4.82
C MET A 189 12.00 -0.26 -3.41
N TRP A 190 11.47 -1.00 -2.43
CA TRP A 190 11.93 -0.87 -1.05
C TRP A 190 13.37 -1.37 -0.88
N ILE A 191 13.76 -2.47 -1.52
CA ILE A 191 15.15 -2.94 -1.52
C ILE A 191 16.06 -1.90 -2.17
N LYS A 192 15.66 -1.34 -3.33
CA LYS A 192 16.41 -0.29 -4.02
C LYS A 192 16.58 0.93 -3.13
N ALA A 193 15.49 1.40 -2.50
CA ALA A 193 15.53 2.57 -1.63
C ALA A 193 16.45 2.35 -0.42
N ALA A 194 16.31 1.25 0.30
CA ALA A 194 17.15 0.95 1.46
C ALA A 194 18.63 0.77 1.08
N LYS A 195 18.92 0.16 -0.08
CA LYS A 195 20.28 0.00 -0.58
C LYS A 195 20.93 1.33 -0.96
N GLU A 196 20.14 2.30 -1.43
CA GLU A 196 20.58 3.67 -1.76
C GLU A 196 20.49 4.63 -0.54
N GLY A 197 20.39 4.07 0.67
CA GLY A 197 20.51 4.78 1.94
C GLY A 197 19.21 5.36 2.49
N SER A 198 18.05 4.98 1.97
CA SER A 198 16.77 5.36 2.59
C SER A 198 16.58 4.65 3.92
N GLU A 199 16.26 5.42 4.96
CA GLU A 199 15.95 4.89 6.29
C GLU A 199 14.48 4.46 6.35
N MET A 200 14.24 3.24 6.83
CA MET A 200 12.90 2.66 6.96
C MET A 200 12.65 2.28 8.41
N GLN A 201 11.57 2.79 8.98
CA GLN A 201 11.24 2.51 10.38
C GLN A 201 9.87 1.88 10.53
N LYS A 202 9.80 0.91 11.42
CA LYS A 202 8.57 0.30 11.87
C LYS A 202 8.03 1.05 13.08
N ILE A 203 6.71 1.37 13.05
CA ILE A 203 5.96 1.76 14.24
C ILE A 203 5.25 0.54 14.84
N HIS A 204 4.95 0.60 16.13
CA HIS A 204 4.35 -0.55 16.83
C HIS A 204 2.82 -0.58 16.70
N GLU A 205 2.23 0.51 16.23
CA GLU A 205 0.81 0.66 16.01
C GLU A 205 0.29 -0.32 14.95
N THR A 206 -0.96 -0.72 15.12
CA THR A 206 -1.68 -1.46 14.10
C THR A 206 -2.35 -0.44 13.17
N VAL A 207 -1.84 -0.36 11.93
CA VAL A 207 -2.21 0.69 10.98
C VAL A 207 -3.38 0.29 10.07
N GLY A 208 -3.78 -0.99 10.08
CA GLY A 208 -4.90 -1.41 9.26
C GLY A 208 -5.28 -2.87 9.41
N ILE A 209 -6.33 -3.22 8.68
CA ILE A 209 -6.84 -4.57 8.50
C ILE A 209 -6.55 -4.96 7.05
N TYR A 210 -5.74 -6.00 6.88
CA TYR A 210 -5.45 -6.62 5.60
C TYR A 210 -6.49 -7.70 5.31
N TYR A 211 -7.25 -7.53 4.25
CA TYR A 211 -8.17 -8.57 3.81
C TYR A 211 -7.43 -9.69 3.09
N TYR A 212 -7.46 -10.90 3.66
CA TYR A 212 -6.96 -12.09 2.99
C TYR A 212 -7.95 -12.52 1.91
N ASN A 213 -7.80 -11.95 0.71
CA ASN A 213 -8.63 -12.29 -0.44
C ASN A 213 -8.08 -13.57 -1.11
N PRO A 214 -8.83 -14.70 -1.09
CA PRO A 214 -8.36 -15.94 -1.73
C PRO A 214 -8.17 -15.82 -3.26
N GLN A 215 -8.80 -14.83 -3.89
CA GLN A 215 -8.69 -14.50 -5.31
C GLN A 215 -7.77 -13.30 -5.56
N GLY A 216 -7.15 -12.77 -4.52
CA GLY A 216 -6.22 -11.66 -4.60
C GLY A 216 -4.89 -12.06 -5.25
N ARG A 217 -4.20 -11.10 -5.88
CA ARG A 217 -2.93 -11.34 -6.60
C ARG A 217 -1.87 -12.07 -5.78
N SER A 218 -1.81 -11.83 -4.47
CA SER A 218 -0.84 -12.46 -3.55
C SER A 218 -1.29 -13.81 -3.01
N SER A 219 -2.52 -14.23 -3.25
CA SER A 219 -3.13 -15.43 -2.66
C SER A 219 -3.64 -16.43 -3.71
N ASP A 220 -3.93 -15.95 -4.94
CA ASP A 220 -4.42 -16.80 -6.02
C ASP A 220 -3.34 -17.81 -6.47
N PRO A 221 -3.62 -19.11 -6.45
CA PRO A 221 -2.68 -20.14 -6.90
C PRO A 221 -2.18 -19.94 -8.34
N SER A 222 -2.97 -19.30 -9.22
CA SER A 222 -2.58 -19.05 -10.61
C SER A 222 -1.45 -18.03 -10.72
N THR A 223 -1.38 -17.07 -9.81
CA THR A 223 -0.34 -16.03 -9.78
C THR A 223 0.90 -16.44 -8.98
N LEU A 224 0.79 -17.44 -8.12
CA LEU A 224 1.86 -17.88 -7.22
C LEU A 224 3.17 -18.22 -7.94
N LYS A 225 3.09 -18.91 -9.10
CA LYS A 225 4.30 -19.24 -9.89
C LYS A 225 5.02 -17.99 -10.40
N THR A 226 4.25 -17.02 -10.88
CA THR A 226 4.79 -15.73 -11.35
C THR A 226 5.42 -14.99 -10.19
N MET A 227 4.75 -14.90 -9.06
CA MET A 227 5.25 -14.24 -7.86
C MET A 227 6.58 -14.86 -7.38
N VAL A 228 6.67 -16.19 -7.29
CA VAL A 228 7.92 -16.89 -6.92
C VAL A 228 9.04 -16.58 -7.90
N LYS A 229 8.74 -16.56 -9.20
CA LYS A 229 9.72 -16.23 -10.25
C LYS A 229 10.20 -14.77 -10.10
N GLU A 230 9.29 -13.83 -9.92
CA GLU A 230 9.60 -12.40 -9.77
C GLU A 230 10.43 -12.14 -8.52
N VAL A 231 10.02 -12.66 -7.37
CA VAL A 231 10.76 -12.53 -6.11
C VAL A 231 12.18 -13.10 -6.23
N ASN A 232 12.35 -14.26 -6.88
CA ASN A 232 13.68 -14.82 -7.10
C ASN A 232 14.52 -13.98 -8.08
N THR A 233 13.90 -13.39 -9.10
CA THR A 233 14.58 -12.50 -10.07
C THR A 233 15.02 -11.22 -9.36
N MET A 234 14.15 -10.61 -8.60
CA MET A 234 14.42 -9.42 -7.79
C MET A 234 15.56 -9.68 -6.78
N ARG A 235 15.50 -10.77 -6.03
CA ARG A 235 16.54 -11.12 -5.05
C ARG A 235 17.92 -11.26 -5.72
N ARG A 236 18.01 -11.94 -6.87
CA ARG A 236 19.26 -12.08 -7.60
C ARG A 236 19.78 -10.78 -8.22
N LYS A 237 18.88 -9.87 -8.59
CA LYS A 237 19.24 -8.52 -9.06
C LYS A 237 20.09 -7.77 -8.03
N TYR A 238 19.74 -7.87 -6.76
CA TYR A 238 20.43 -7.18 -5.67
C TYR A 238 21.53 -8.01 -5.00
N TYR A 239 21.38 -9.32 -4.97
CA TYR A 239 22.31 -10.24 -4.34
C TYR A 239 22.47 -11.52 -5.19
N PRO A 240 23.39 -11.51 -6.19
CA PRO A 240 23.54 -12.63 -7.14
C PRO A 240 23.81 -13.99 -6.49
N ALA A 241 24.48 -14.03 -5.33
CA ALA A 241 24.73 -15.25 -4.56
C ALA A 241 23.50 -15.75 -3.77
N TYR A 242 22.36 -15.05 -3.83
CA TYR A 242 21.15 -15.48 -3.16
C TYR A 242 20.63 -16.79 -3.78
N GLY A 243 20.57 -17.85 -2.98
CA GLY A 243 20.04 -19.14 -3.41
C GLY A 243 18.58 -19.05 -3.87
N THR A 244 18.17 -19.95 -4.75
CA THR A 244 16.76 -20.03 -5.14
C THR A 244 15.92 -20.44 -3.94
N CYS A 245 15.00 -19.59 -3.52
CA CYS A 245 13.97 -19.98 -2.56
C CYS A 245 12.96 -20.89 -3.29
N SER A 246 12.93 -22.16 -2.92
CA SER A 246 11.96 -23.12 -3.46
C SER A 246 10.56 -23.01 -2.81
N LYS A 247 10.48 -22.23 -1.72
CA LYS A 247 9.24 -22.03 -0.97
C LYS A 247 9.13 -20.53 -0.63
N TYR A 248 8.39 -19.79 -1.44
CA TYR A 248 7.76 -18.58 -0.95
C TYR A 248 6.66 -19.07 0.01
N SER A 249 6.79 -18.76 1.29
CA SER A 249 5.67 -18.96 2.20
C SER A 249 4.71 -17.80 1.95
N PRO A 250 3.54 -18.04 1.36
CA PRO A 250 2.50 -17.02 1.38
C PRO A 250 2.22 -16.66 2.84
N ARG A 251 1.68 -15.46 3.07
CA ARG A 251 1.26 -15.02 4.39
C ARG A 251 0.46 -16.14 5.09
N PRO A 252 0.56 -16.28 6.40
CA PRO A 252 -0.19 -17.32 7.11
C PRO A 252 -1.67 -17.20 6.75
N ILE A 253 -2.24 -18.30 6.29
CA ILE A 253 -3.68 -18.37 5.99
C ILE A 253 -4.42 -18.23 7.32
N PRO A 254 -5.41 -17.33 7.43
CA PRO A 254 -6.23 -17.23 8.63
C PRO A 254 -6.84 -18.61 8.94
N GLN A 255 -6.60 -19.10 10.16
CA GLN A 255 -7.29 -20.29 10.63
C GLN A 255 -8.75 -19.90 10.90
N LYS A 256 -9.68 -20.68 10.37
CA LYS A 256 -11.12 -20.50 10.60
C LYS A 256 -11.48 -20.79 12.04
#